data_f61002263481e75ef22ddcde76c5a4c4
#
_entry.id   f61002263481e75ef22ddcde76c5a4c4
#
_cell.length_a   1.000
_cell.length_b   1.000
_cell.length_c   1.000
_cell.angle_alpha   90.00
_cell.angle_beta   90.00
_cell.angle_gamma   90.00
#
_symmetry.space_group_name_H-M   'P 1'
#
loop_
_entity.id
_entity.type
_entity.pdbx_description
1 polymer ?
#
loop_
_entity_poly.entity_id
_entity_poly.type
_entity_poly.pdbx_seq_one_letter_code
_entity_poly.pdbx_strand_id
1 'polypeptide(L)'
;MISCSDDYLQFCRKDYTDFAKVCFDHFGDKVKHWFTFNEPHIFCSFAYGTGDYAPGRCSPNRNCAIPCGDSLNEPYLVGHNILLAHAEVADLYKTYYKVHSPRQTQPPLPATLDDRYWITGSVLLFYTIH
;
A
#
# COMPACT_ATOMS: atom_id res chain seq x y z
N MET A 1 -20.40 15.43 -1.95
CA MET A 1 -19.79 15.98 -0.70
C MET A 1 -18.98 14.82 -0.12
N ILE A 2 -17.64 14.89 -0.18
CA ILE A 2 -16.78 13.84 0.38
C ILE A 2 -16.89 13.95 1.90
N SER A 3 -17.40 12.91 2.55
CA SER A 3 -17.49 12.86 4.01
C SER A 3 -16.08 12.95 4.60
N CYS A 4 -15.87 13.80 5.58
CA CYS A 4 -14.62 13.92 6.32
C CYS A 4 -14.51 12.86 7.44
N SER A 5 -15.24 11.74 7.35
CA SER A 5 -15.27 10.69 8.38
C SER A 5 -14.11 9.70 8.21
N ASP A 6 -13.58 9.24 9.34
CA ASP A 6 -12.48 8.26 9.43
C ASP A 6 -12.85 6.88 8.85
N ASP A 7 -14.14 6.56 8.72
CA ASP A 7 -14.64 5.32 8.14
C ASP A 7 -14.18 5.08 6.69
N TYR A 8 -13.93 6.16 5.93
CA TYR A 8 -13.47 6.08 4.54
C TYR A 8 -12.13 5.34 4.38
N LEU A 9 -11.22 5.48 5.33
CA LEU A 9 -9.89 4.85 5.27
C LEU A 9 -9.95 3.33 5.43
N GLN A 10 -10.96 2.80 6.11
CA GLN A 10 -11.15 1.37 6.27
C GLN A 10 -11.70 0.71 5.00
N PHE A 11 -12.56 1.40 4.26
CA PHE A 11 -13.06 0.91 2.96
C PHE A 11 -11.93 0.79 1.94
N CYS A 12 -11.03 1.77 1.86
CA CYS A 12 -9.91 1.76 0.91
C CYS A 12 -9.02 0.52 1.01
N ARG A 13 -8.87 -0.08 2.19
CA ARG A 13 -8.04 -1.28 2.39
C ARG A 13 -8.64 -2.50 1.68
N LYS A 14 -9.96 -2.71 1.86
CA LYS A 14 -10.66 -3.81 1.19
C LYS A 14 -10.67 -3.61 -0.33
N ASP A 15 -10.97 -2.41 -0.80
CA ASP A 15 -10.97 -2.08 -2.23
C ASP A 15 -9.61 -2.33 -2.86
N TYR A 16 -8.53 -2.01 -2.14
CA TYR A 16 -7.17 -2.26 -2.61
C TYR A 16 -6.87 -3.77 -2.70
N THR A 17 -7.32 -4.56 -1.73
CA THR A 17 -7.16 -6.03 -1.76
C THR A 17 -7.95 -6.65 -2.90
N ASP A 18 -9.19 -6.19 -3.14
CA ASP A 18 -10.02 -6.62 -4.27
C ASP A 18 -9.38 -6.24 -5.62
N PHE A 19 -8.81 -5.03 -5.73
CA PHE A 19 -8.06 -4.59 -6.91
C PHE A 19 -6.82 -5.46 -7.15
N ALA A 20 -6.04 -5.73 -6.11
CA ALA A 20 -4.85 -6.59 -6.22
C ALA A 20 -5.23 -8.01 -6.68
N LYS A 21 -6.35 -8.55 -6.16
CA LYS A 21 -6.86 -9.84 -6.61
C LYS A 21 -7.16 -9.85 -8.11
N VAL A 22 -7.84 -8.83 -8.62
CA VAL A 22 -8.11 -8.69 -10.06
C VAL A 22 -6.81 -8.64 -10.86
N CYS A 23 -5.80 -7.91 -10.37
CA CYS A 23 -4.49 -7.86 -11.03
C CYS A 23 -3.81 -9.24 -11.09
N PHE A 24 -3.83 -9.99 -9.99
CA PHE A 24 -3.24 -11.32 -9.92
C PHE A 24 -3.99 -12.32 -10.83
N ASP A 25 -5.32 -12.28 -10.85
CA ASP A 25 -6.15 -13.15 -11.68
C ASP A 25 -5.89 -12.92 -13.20
N HIS A 26 -5.67 -11.67 -13.61
CA HIS A 26 -5.54 -11.33 -15.03
C HIS A 26 -4.10 -11.27 -15.56
N PHE A 27 -3.14 -11.00 -14.68
CA PHE A 27 -1.75 -10.74 -15.08
C PHE A 27 -0.72 -11.62 -14.38
N GLY A 28 -1.13 -12.47 -13.44
CA GLY A 28 -0.22 -13.30 -12.65
C GLY A 28 0.62 -14.27 -13.47
N ASP A 29 0.14 -14.67 -14.66
CA ASP A 29 0.88 -15.50 -15.61
C ASP A 29 1.99 -14.74 -16.35
N LYS A 30 1.89 -13.41 -16.43
CA LYS A 30 2.77 -12.52 -17.22
C LYS A 30 3.71 -11.71 -16.35
N VAL A 31 3.24 -11.27 -15.18
CA VAL A 31 4.01 -10.41 -14.26
C VAL A 31 4.75 -11.25 -13.25
N LYS A 32 6.09 -11.13 -13.23
CA LYS A 32 6.97 -11.90 -12.34
C LYS A 32 7.19 -11.24 -10.98
N HIS A 33 7.11 -9.91 -10.94
CA HIS A 33 7.42 -9.11 -9.75
C HIS A 33 6.31 -8.11 -9.52
N TRP A 34 5.82 -8.06 -8.28
CA TRP A 34 4.74 -7.19 -7.87
C TRP A 34 5.20 -6.23 -6.78
N PHE A 35 4.76 -5.00 -6.86
CA PHE A 35 4.97 -3.98 -5.83
C PHE A 35 3.61 -3.54 -5.33
N THR A 36 3.41 -3.48 -4.02
CA THR A 36 2.12 -3.08 -3.45
C THR A 36 1.91 -1.58 -3.50
N PHE A 37 2.85 -0.81 -2.97
CA PHE A 37 2.75 0.65 -2.94
C PHE A 37 4.07 1.28 -3.37
N ASN A 38 3.97 2.39 -4.10
CA ASN A 38 5.11 3.22 -4.42
C ASN A 38 5.19 4.39 -3.45
N GLU A 39 6.35 4.59 -2.83
CA GLU A 39 6.65 5.72 -1.95
C GLU A 39 5.53 6.08 -0.94
N PRO A 40 5.09 5.16 -0.08
CA PRO A 40 3.97 5.39 0.81
C PRO A 40 4.17 6.59 1.73
N HIS A 41 5.40 6.88 2.14
CA HIS A 41 5.72 8.08 2.94
C HIS A 41 5.40 9.37 2.18
N ILE A 42 5.78 9.45 0.91
CA ILE A 42 5.47 10.61 0.04
C ILE A 42 3.97 10.76 -0.10
N PHE A 43 3.26 9.66 -0.39
CA PHE A 43 1.80 9.68 -0.47
C PHE A 43 1.15 10.18 0.83
N CYS A 44 1.52 9.61 1.98
CA CYS A 44 0.96 10.03 3.27
C CYS A 44 1.22 11.52 3.56
N SER A 45 2.45 11.97 3.36
CA SER A 45 2.86 13.34 3.72
C SER A 45 2.27 14.38 2.78
N PHE A 46 2.34 14.17 1.46
CA PHE A 46 1.90 15.17 0.48
C PHE A 46 0.41 15.10 0.17
N ALA A 47 -0.24 13.96 0.30
CA ALA A 47 -1.66 13.85 0.03
C ALA A 47 -2.55 14.19 1.24
N TYR A 48 -2.07 13.93 2.47
CA TYR A 48 -2.84 14.09 3.71
C TYR A 48 -2.19 15.03 4.73
N GLY A 49 -0.94 15.38 4.53
CA GLY A 49 -0.24 16.35 5.39
C GLY A 49 -0.26 17.77 4.81
N THR A 50 0.39 17.97 3.67
CA THR A 50 0.43 19.28 3.00
C THR A 50 -0.75 19.50 2.06
N GLY A 51 -1.29 18.44 1.46
CA GLY A 51 -2.38 18.50 0.50
C GLY A 51 -1.95 18.83 -0.93
N ASP A 52 -0.64 18.72 -1.24
CA ASP A 52 -0.09 19.02 -2.56
C ASP A 52 -0.43 17.94 -3.61
N TYR A 53 -0.63 16.70 -3.17
CA TYR A 53 -1.00 15.56 -4.03
C TYR A 53 -2.43 15.11 -3.76
N ALA A 54 -3.04 14.42 -4.72
CA ALA A 54 -4.38 13.85 -4.54
C ALA A 54 -4.40 12.85 -3.36
N PRO A 55 -5.46 12.88 -2.52
CA PRO A 55 -6.72 13.62 -2.64
C PRO A 55 -6.66 15.10 -2.25
N GLY A 56 -5.52 15.63 -1.83
CA GLY A 56 -5.36 17.05 -1.51
C GLY A 56 -5.99 17.47 -0.19
N ARG A 57 -5.88 16.61 0.85
CA ARG A 57 -6.42 16.87 2.19
C ARG A 57 -5.40 17.53 3.08
N CYS A 58 -5.86 18.52 3.83
CA CYS A 58 -5.04 19.16 4.87
C CYS A 58 -5.92 19.79 5.95
N SER A 59 -5.30 20.24 7.04
CA SER A 59 -5.97 21.01 8.09
C SER A 59 -6.55 22.32 7.56
N PRO A 60 -7.66 22.84 8.13
CA PRO A 60 -8.37 24.02 7.64
C PRO A 60 -7.54 25.32 7.55
N ASN A 61 -6.42 25.38 8.28
CA ASN A 61 -5.51 26.52 8.27
C ASN A 61 -4.46 26.46 7.16
N ARG A 62 -4.53 25.48 6.28
CA ARG A 62 -3.64 25.28 5.13
C ARG A 62 -4.37 25.52 3.81
N ASN A 63 -3.61 25.80 2.77
CA ASN A 63 -4.18 26.01 1.42
C ASN A 63 -4.04 24.69 0.63
N CYS A 64 -5.11 23.92 0.58
CA CYS A 64 -5.21 22.68 -0.21
C CYS A 64 -6.62 22.50 -0.78
N ALA A 65 -6.81 21.48 -1.62
CA ALA A 65 -8.07 21.25 -2.31
C ALA A 65 -9.23 20.87 -1.35
N ILE A 66 -8.91 20.13 -0.27
CA ILE A 66 -9.89 19.65 0.72
C ILE A 66 -9.43 20.05 2.13
N PRO A 67 -9.66 21.31 2.55
CA PRO A 67 -9.21 21.83 3.84
C PRO A 67 -10.14 21.43 5.00
N CYS A 68 -10.41 20.15 5.15
CA CYS A 68 -11.24 19.59 6.24
C CYS A 68 -10.59 18.34 6.86
N GLY A 69 -9.29 18.13 6.59
CA GLY A 69 -8.50 17.06 7.15
C GLY A 69 -7.80 17.42 8.46
N ASP A 70 -6.98 16.49 8.93
CA ASP A 70 -6.07 16.67 10.05
C ASP A 70 -4.64 16.33 9.64
N SER A 71 -3.88 17.36 9.29
CA SER A 71 -2.49 17.22 8.81
C SER A 71 -1.53 16.63 9.85
N LEU A 72 -1.92 16.56 11.13
CA LEU A 72 -1.10 15.97 12.17
C LEU A 72 -1.35 14.46 12.34
N ASN A 73 -2.59 14.01 12.18
CA ASN A 73 -2.97 12.63 12.45
C ASN A 73 -3.25 11.81 11.18
N GLU A 74 -3.90 12.39 10.16
CA GLU A 74 -4.26 11.65 8.94
C GLU A 74 -3.08 10.99 8.22
N PRO A 75 -1.89 11.61 8.09
CA PRO A 75 -0.74 10.93 7.48
C PRO A 75 -0.36 9.63 8.17
N TYR A 76 -0.46 9.57 9.49
CA TYR A 76 -0.17 8.36 10.28
C TYR A 76 -1.28 7.31 10.14
N LEU A 77 -2.55 7.73 10.14
CA LEU A 77 -3.68 6.83 9.92
C LEU A 77 -3.62 6.20 8.52
N VAL A 78 -3.32 6.99 7.51
CA VAL A 78 -3.14 6.51 6.13
C VAL A 78 -1.96 5.56 6.05
N GLY A 79 -0.82 5.90 6.65
CA GLY A 79 0.36 5.03 6.69
C GLY A 79 0.05 3.69 7.36
N HIS A 80 -0.68 3.69 8.46
CA HIS A 80 -1.12 2.48 9.14
C HIS A 80 -2.01 1.61 8.23
N ASN A 81 -3.00 2.20 7.56
CA ASN A 81 -3.86 1.47 6.63
C ASN A 81 -3.11 0.92 5.40
N ILE A 82 -2.11 1.64 4.89
CA ILE A 82 -1.22 1.16 3.82
C ILE A 82 -0.46 -0.09 4.28
N LEU A 83 0.08 -0.10 5.49
CA LEU A 83 0.78 -1.27 6.05
C LEU A 83 -0.14 -2.47 6.19
N LEU A 84 -1.36 -2.26 6.67
CA LEU A 84 -2.36 -3.34 6.77
C LEU A 84 -2.77 -3.86 5.38
N ALA A 85 -3.05 -2.97 4.43
CA ALA A 85 -3.38 -3.35 3.06
C ALA A 85 -2.24 -4.13 2.38
N HIS A 86 -0.99 -3.70 2.60
CA HIS A 86 0.19 -4.44 2.15
C HIS A 86 0.22 -5.86 2.72
N ALA A 87 0.01 -6.01 4.03
CA ALA A 87 0.02 -7.31 4.69
C ALA A 87 -1.08 -8.25 4.14
N GLU A 88 -2.31 -7.72 3.96
CA GLU A 88 -3.44 -8.48 3.40
C GLU A 88 -3.17 -8.94 1.96
N VAL A 89 -2.64 -8.06 1.12
CA VAL A 89 -2.31 -8.39 -0.29
C VAL A 89 -1.16 -9.39 -0.36
N ALA A 90 -0.15 -9.25 0.50
CA ALA A 90 0.97 -10.20 0.57
C ALA A 90 0.50 -11.59 1.01
N ASP A 91 -0.39 -11.67 1.99
CA ASP A 91 -0.99 -12.92 2.43
C ASP A 91 -1.86 -13.56 1.34
N LEU A 92 -2.74 -12.76 0.70
CA LEU A 92 -3.54 -13.17 -0.44
C LEU A 92 -2.66 -13.80 -1.54
N TYR A 93 -1.59 -13.12 -1.93
CA TYR A 93 -0.68 -13.62 -2.96
C TYR A 93 0.01 -14.92 -2.55
N LYS A 94 0.59 -14.97 -1.34
CA LYS A 94 1.29 -16.15 -0.82
C LYS A 94 0.36 -17.37 -0.74
N THR A 95 -0.89 -17.15 -0.33
CA THR A 95 -1.86 -18.24 -0.10
C THR A 95 -2.42 -18.80 -1.40
N TYR A 96 -2.75 -17.93 -2.36
CA TYR A 96 -3.55 -18.36 -3.52
C TYR A 96 -2.81 -18.34 -4.85
N TYR A 97 -1.76 -17.53 -4.99
CA TYR A 97 -1.10 -17.30 -6.28
C TYR A 97 0.32 -17.85 -6.34
N LYS A 98 1.08 -17.76 -5.25
CA LYS A 98 2.46 -18.26 -5.21
C LYS A 98 2.56 -19.77 -5.44
N VAL A 99 1.62 -20.54 -4.91
CA VAL A 99 1.61 -22.02 -4.98
C VAL A 99 1.27 -22.53 -6.38
N HIS A 100 0.56 -21.76 -7.19
CA HIS A 100 0.10 -22.16 -8.52
C HIS A 100 1.00 -21.69 -9.66
N SER A 101 2.10 -21.01 -9.37
CA SER A 101 3.05 -20.61 -10.41
C SER A 101 3.90 -21.82 -10.82
N PRO A 102 3.84 -22.28 -12.09
CA PRO A 102 4.57 -23.48 -12.55
C PRO A 102 6.09 -23.38 -12.53
N ARG A 103 6.66 -22.32 -11.97
CA ARG A 103 8.08 -21.96 -12.10
C ARG A 103 8.95 -22.12 -10.86
N GLN A 104 8.47 -22.78 -9.81
CA GLN A 104 9.33 -22.95 -8.64
C GLN A 104 9.94 -24.37 -8.55
N THR A 105 10.88 -24.63 -9.47
CA THR A 105 11.94 -25.62 -9.27
C THR A 105 13.25 -24.98 -8.76
N GLN A 106 13.21 -23.73 -8.28
CA GLN A 106 14.38 -23.17 -7.60
C GLN A 106 14.35 -23.54 -6.12
N PRO A 107 15.46 -24.04 -5.57
CA PRO A 107 15.56 -24.28 -4.13
C PRO A 107 15.31 -22.97 -3.38
N PRO A 108 14.73 -23.03 -2.18
CA PRO A 108 14.54 -21.83 -1.38
C PRO A 108 15.88 -21.14 -1.17
N LEU A 109 15.94 -19.85 -1.46
CA LEU A 109 17.09 -19.02 -1.09
C LEU A 109 17.28 -19.14 0.42
N PRO A 110 18.53 -19.17 0.89
CA PRO A 110 18.80 -19.28 2.32
C PRO A 110 18.08 -18.17 3.08
N ALA A 111 17.49 -18.53 4.20
CA ALA A 111 16.56 -17.72 5.02
C ALA A 111 17.11 -16.38 5.56
N THR A 112 18.26 -15.93 5.08
CA THR A 112 18.97 -14.74 5.57
C THR A 112 18.58 -13.43 4.88
N LEU A 113 17.71 -13.48 3.88
CA LEU A 113 17.25 -12.26 3.14
C LEU A 113 15.74 -12.10 3.09
N ASP A 114 14.97 -12.94 3.81
CA ASP A 114 13.57 -13.17 3.47
C ASP A 114 12.55 -12.32 4.21
N ASP A 115 12.83 -11.69 5.35
CA ASP A 115 11.76 -11.10 6.16
C ASP A 115 12.10 -9.77 6.83
N ARG A 116 13.06 -9.01 6.32
CA ARG A 116 13.40 -7.75 6.94
C ARG A 116 12.87 -6.56 6.18
N TYR A 117 11.77 -6.03 6.70
CA TYR A 117 11.28 -4.69 6.40
C TYR A 117 12.36 -3.66 6.75
N TRP A 118 13.05 -3.14 5.75
CA TRP A 118 13.94 -2.02 5.96
C TRP A 118 13.14 -0.74 5.87
N ILE A 119 12.77 -0.20 7.04
CA ILE A 119 12.32 1.19 7.17
C ILE A 119 13.59 2.03 7.29
N THR A 120 14.14 2.46 6.19
CA THR A 120 15.13 3.55 6.18
C THR A 120 14.50 4.75 5.51
N GLY A 121 14.85 5.95 5.92
CA GLY A 121 14.21 7.25 5.66
C GLY A 121 13.86 7.65 4.23
N SER A 122 13.92 6.72 3.29
CA SER A 122 13.31 6.78 1.96
C SER A 122 12.71 5.41 1.73
N VAL A 123 11.51 5.18 2.28
CA VAL A 123 10.88 3.86 2.30
C VAL A 123 10.28 3.58 0.93
N LEU A 124 11.08 2.97 0.10
CA LEU A 124 10.64 2.06 -0.92
C LEU A 124 10.24 0.76 -0.20
N LEU A 125 8.95 0.56 0.07
CA LEU A 125 8.43 -0.77 0.39
C LEU A 125 8.49 -1.60 -0.90
N PHE A 126 9.70 -2.00 -1.27
CA PHE A 126 9.91 -2.99 -2.31
C PHE A 126 9.69 -4.37 -1.69
N TYR A 127 8.50 -4.85 -1.73
CA TYR A 127 8.27 -6.27 -1.58
C TYR A 127 8.28 -6.89 -2.96
N THR A 128 9.42 -7.44 -3.35
CA THR A 128 9.45 -8.36 -4.49
C THR A 128 8.81 -9.65 -4.01
N ILE A 129 7.56 -9.88 -4.39
CA ILE A 129 6.91 -11.16 -4.14
C ILE A 129 7.51 -12.13 -5.17
N HIS A 130 8.44 -12.98 -4.72
CA HIS A 130 8.97 -14.09 -5.51
C HIS A 130 8.07 -15.30 -5.37
#